data_fecc38d3ffede17b84ce1c19bbe3d460
#
_entry.id   fecc38d3ffede17b84ce1c19bbe3d460
#
_cell.length_a   1.000
_cell.length_b   1.000
_cell.length_c   1.000
_cell.angle_alpha   90.00
_cell.angle_beta   90.00
_cell.angle_gamma   90.00
#
_symmetry.space_group_name_H-M   'P 1'
#
loop_
_entity.id
_entity.type
_entity.pdbx_description
1 polymer ?
#
loop_
_entity_poly.entity_id
_entity_poly.type
_entity_poly.pdbx_seq_one_letter_code
_entity_poly.pdbx_strand_id
1 'polypeptide(L)'
;MNSTRCVASFELLVVSTILGVMACPLPHRHALAENAAESGKRDGRQPIVYRLNTITNVRVLPDCFPDVPGKAGGQLSLSACRGEYESASFAVYAPQDLENVRLEINDCRFGKHVLSKSHIELFVVKCWYQAGRDVMFHDGVKRLVPELLLKDDALVKVDTRKQTNAVRSTNEDGSTKYLPASGKDPKALEELRPIDASTLQPVTIPGKTLKQFWLRLHVPKDVAAGKYQGSLRLTAQGITSVEIPIEVTVHAFELARSQKTYSIYYSGKLDPNSSKGTIAAHYKSEEQYLAETRDMLAHGVRYPNLWQTRQSGLVPRSLELRKKAGLPSDKLFILSPPGPPAGAATMVKLWRKLTDGHGYKDIYLYGLDEASGGPLRAQKPSWANAQKAGGKMFASAWKEDPFKIMGSLLNVAVWSGGVQPEKAKQWHSVGSEIFSYSNPQAGVEEPLLYRYNYGLALWKADYDGAMTFAYQYAYGHIWNDFDSARFRDHCFAYPTVNGVVGTMQWEGFREGVDDVRYMATLEKAIKKAGTTDTAREAKQWLEKLKGENPRQEKSWKAQKRPPEDLENIRSKAVSFINKLTG
;
A
#
# COMPACT_ATOMS: atom_id res chain seq x y z
N MET A 1 -18.56 -23.74 -25.57
CA MET A 1 -19.41 -22.72 -26.23
C MET A 1 -19.49 -21.52 -25.32
N ASN A 2 -18.80 -20.51 -25.73
CA ASN A 2 -18.84 -19.09 -25.36
C ASN A 2 -19.28 -18.69 -23.94
N SER A 3 -18.31 -18.51 -23.06
CA SER A 3 -18.43 -17.69 -21.84
C SER A 3 -17.40 -16.55 -21.83
N THR A 4 -17.41 -15.74 -22.87
CA THR A 4 -16.61 -14.53 -22.98
C THR A 4 -17.55 -13.39 -23.33
N ARG A 5 -18.14 -12.75 -22.32
CA ARG A 5 -18.70 -11.39 -22.37
C ARG A 5 -19.36 -11.05 -21.03
N CYS A 6 -18.58 -10.43 -20.15
CA CYS A 6 -19.06 -9.51 -19.14
C CYS A 6 -17.98 -8.43 -18.96
N VAL A 7 -17.76 -7.65 -20.03
CA VAL A 7 -17.14 -6.33 -19.95
C VAL A 7 -18.30 -5.38 -20.21
N ALA A 8 -18.81 -4.78 -19.15
CA ALA A 8 -19.89 -3.82 -19.23
C ALA A 8 -19.42 -2.56 -19.94
N SER A 9 -20.17 -2.18 -20.96
CA SER A 9 -20.03 -0.92 -21.68
C SER A 9 -20.36 0.25 -20.74
N PHE A 10 -19.40 1.11 -20.49
CA PHE A 10 -19.59 2.41 -19.85
C PHE A 10 -19.85 3.46 -20.92
N GLU A 11 -21.09 3.88 -21.10
CA GLU A 11 -21.38 5.18 -21.73
C GLU A 11 -21.41 6.25 -20.64
N LEU A 12 -20.47 7.17 -20.71
CA LEU A 12 -20.33 8.32 -19.81
C LEU A 12 -20.88 9.57 -20.49
N LEU A 13 -21.81 10.21 -19.82
CA LEU A 13 -22.30 11.53 -20.16
C LEU A 13 -21.21 12.58 -19.82
N VAL A 14 -20.69 13.24 -20.85
CA VAL A 14 -19.68 14.30 -20.73
C VAL A 14 -20.41 15.62 -20.47
N VAL A 15 -20.24 16.19 -19.28
CA VAL A 15 -20.54 17.61 -19.03
C VAL A 15 -19.23 18.39 -19.10
N SER A 16 -19.07 19.15 -20.18
CA SER A 16 -17.95 20.07 -20.37
C SER A 16 -18.19 21.34 -19.55
N THR A 17 -17.28 21.61 -18.60
CA THR A 17 -17.19 22.93 -17.98
C THR A 17 -15.82 23.52 -18.28
N ILE A 18 -15.83 24.58 -19.09
CA ILE A 18 -14.68 25.43 -19.40
C ILE A 18 -14.34 26.25 -18.17
N LEU A 19 -13.12 26.16 -17.67
CA LEU A 19 -12.61 27.08 -16.63
C LEU A 19 -11.29 27.70 -17.06
N GLY A 20 -11.34 29.04 -17.06
CA GLY A 20 -10.28 29.92 -17.46
C GLY A 20 -9.00 29.81 -16.61
N VAL A 21 -7.90 30.04 -17.27
CA VAL A 21 -6.56 30.14 -16.71
C VAL A 21 -6.43 31.49 -15.99
N MET A 22 -6.34 31.48 -14.67
CA MET A 22 -5.80 32.62 -13.91
C MET A 22 -4.39 32.23 -13.41
N ALA A 23 -3.42 32.98 -13.87
CA ALA A 23 -2.05 32.96 -13.37
C ALA A 23 -2.03 33.52 -11.94
N CYS A 24 -1.48 32.75 -11.00
CA CYS A 24 -1.24 33.19 -9.63
C CYS A 24 0.25 33.47 -9.44
N PRO A 25 0.65 34.58 -8.82
CA PRO A 25 2.05 34.97 -8.67
C PRO A 25 2.77 34.16 -7.61
N LEU A 26 4.03 33.84 -7.86
CA LEU A 26 4.97 33.19 -6.96
C LEU A 26 5.28 34.08 -5.74
N PRO A 27 5.22 33.58 -4.51
CA PRO A 27 5.80 34.29 -3.38
C PRO A 27 7.23 33.81 -3.04
N HIS A 28 8.11 34.78 -2.98
CA HIS A 28 9.35 34.89 -2.22
C HIS A 28 10.38 33.73 -2.21
N ARG A 29 11.32 33.83 -3.14
CA ARG A 29 12.71 33.39 -2.94
C ARG A 29 13.37 34.34 -1.93
N HIS A 30 13.69 33.87 -0.71
CA HIS A 30 14.76 34.31 0.20
C HIS A 30 14.42 33.87 1.63
N ALA A 31 14.85 32.71 2.06
CA ALA A 31 15.05 32.36 3.48
C ALA A 31 15.66 30.97 3.77
N LEU A 32 16.23 30.24 2.80
CA LEU A 32 16.80 28.91 3.05
C LEU A 32 18.31 28.76 2.73
N ALA A 33 18.99 29.86 2.39
CA ALA A 33 20.42 29.83 2.07
C ALA A 33 21.37 29.95 3.29
N GLU A 34 20.88 30.21 4.49
CA GLU A 34 21.75 30.52 5.65
C GLU A 34 22.13 29.32 6.54
N ASN A 35 21.52 28.13 6.39
CA ASN A 35 21.86 26.98 7.22
C ASN A 35 22.96 26.06 6.67
N ALA A 36 23.62 26.44 5.57
CA ALA A 36 24.74 25.67 4.99
C ALA A 36 26.14 26.17 5.41
N ALA A 37 26.24 27.23 6.24
CA ALA A 37 27.49 27.93 6.50
C ALA A 37 28.27 27.48 7.76
N GLU A 38 27.75 26.53 8.56
CA GLU A 38 28.43 26.03 9.77
C GLU A 38 28.90 24.58 9.64
N SER A 39 29.74 24.26 8.68
CA SER A 39 30.61 23.09 8.82
C SER A 39 31.88 23.35 8.05
N GLY A 40 33.04 23.25 8.82
CA GLY A 40 34.36 23.46 8.29
C GLY A 40 34.60 22.84 6.92
N LYS A 41 35.51 23.40 6.11
CA LYS A 41 35.86 23.08 4.73
C LYS A 41 35.56 21.60 4.37
N ARG A 42 34.35 21.31 3.91
CA ARG A 42 34.05 20.00 3.34
C ARG A 42 34.77 19.93 1.99
N ASP A 43 35.54 18.85 1.79
CA ASP A 43 35.99 18.51 0.44
C ASP A 43 34.75 18.46 -0.46
N GLY A 44 34.68 19.34 -1.47
CA GLY A 44 33.55 19.46 -2.39
C GLY A 44 33.22 18.18 -3.19
N ARG A 45 34.00 17.11 -2.97
CA ARG A 45 33.78 15.78 -3.57
C ARG A 45 32.94 14.85 -2.70
N GLN A 46 32.78 15.16 -1.39
CA GLN A 46 32.07 14.27 -0.48
C GLN A 46 30.53 14.32 -0.72
N PRO A 47 29.85 13.17 -0.66
CA PRO A 47 28.40 13.13 -0.78
C PRO A 47 27.71 13.82 0.39
N ILE A 48 26.51 14.35 0.12
CA ILE A 48 25.66 14.94 1.15
C ILE A 48 24.47 14.00 1.39
N VAL A 49 24.29 13.58 2.63
CA VAL A 49 23.13 12.77 3.03
C VAL A 49 22.03 13.69 3.56
N TYR A 50 20.82 13.51 3.03
CA TYR A 50 19.62 14.21 3.46
C TYR A 50 18.65 13.23 4.12
N ARG A 51 18.24 13.52 5.35
CA ARG A 51 17.14 12.81 5.99
C ARG A 51 15.82 13.34 5.43
N LEU A 52 14.94 12.43 5.03
CA LEU A 52 13.65 12.74 4.40
C LEU A 52 12.49 12.42 5.34
N ASN A 53 11.33 13.05 5.11
CA ASN A 53 10.08 12.54 5.63
C ASN A 53 9.75 11.23 4.89
N THR A 54 9.56 10.15 5.63
CA THR A 54 9.45 8.80 5.05
C THR A 54 8.16 8.68 4.24
N ILE A 55 7.01 8.94 4.83
CA ILE A 55 5.72 8.87 4.16
C ILE A 55 5.28 10.29 3.75
N THR A 56 5.55 10.63 2.52
CA THR A 56 5.27 11.97 1.96
C THR A 56 4.85 11.89 0.50
N ASN A 57 4.02 12.84 0.05
CA ASN A 57 3.68 13.01 -1.37
C ASN A 57 4.68 13.94 -2.09
N VAL A 58 5.66 14.49 -1.38
CA VAL A 58 6.72 15.28 -1.99
C VAL A 58 7.72 14.36 -2.68
N ARG A 59 7.88 14.52 -3.98
CA ARG A 59 8.72 13.66 -4.82
C ARG A 59 10.19 14.07 -4.72
N VAL A 60 11.05 13.12 -4.39
CA VAL A 60 12.50 13.27 -4.44
C VAL A 60 12.98 12.78 -5.80
N LEU A 61 13.22 13.71 -6.72
CA LEU A 61 13.69 13.41 -8.06
C LEU A 61 15.23 13.53 -8.14
N PRO A 62 15.87 12.87 -9.11
CA PRO A 62 17.32 12.92 -9.24
C PRO A 62 17.92 14.33 -9.41
N ASP A 63 17.15 15.26 -9.96
CA ASP A 63 17.54 16.63 -10.30
C ASP A 63 16.99 17.70 -9.35
N CYS A 64 16.41 17.31 -8.18
CA CYS A 64 15.81 18.28 -7.27
C CYS A 64 16.82 19.07 -6.41
N PHE A 65 18.13 18.84 -6.53
CA PHE A 65 19.12 19.68 -5.85
C PHE A 65 19.19 21.09 -6.48
N PRO A 66 19.27 22.19 -5.71
CA PRO A 66 19.48 22.26 -4.26
C PRO A 66 18.19 22.15 -3.41
N ASP A 67 17.01 22.13 -4.01
CA ASP A 67 15.71 22.18 -3.32
C ASP A 67 15.30 20.77 -2.80
N VAL A 68 16.21 20.10 -2.08
CA VAL A 68 15.95 18.76 -1.54
C VAL A 68 14.92 18.84 -0.41
N PRO A 69 13.81 18.07 -0.48
CA PRO A 69 12.77 18.09 0.56
C PRO A 69 13.19 17.30 1.81
N GLY A 70 14.27 17.74 2.46
CA GLY A 70 14.86 17.05 3.62
C GLY A 70 15.88 17.91 4.35
N LYS A 71 16.43 17.36 5.43
CA LYS A 71 17.47 18.02 6.24
C LYS A 71 18.81 17.36 6.00
N ALA A 72 19.83 18.14 5.63
CA ALA A 72 21.19 17.65 5.47
C ALA A 72 21.77 17.12 6.80
N GLY A 73 22.38 15.94 6.77
CA GLY A 73 22.94 15.27 7.94
C GLY A 73 21.88 14.74 8.91
N GLY A 74 22.32 14.46 10.13
CA GLY A 74 21.46 14.00 11.23
C GLY A 74 21.29 12.48 11.28
N GLN A 75 20.50 12.05 12.24
CA GLN A 75 20.24 10.66 12.60
C GLN A 75 18.94 10.17 11.96
N LEU A 76 18.91 8.94 11.48
CA LEU A 76 17.66 8.25 11.11
C LEU A 76 17.00 7.74 12.40
N SER A 77 15.74 8.12 12.61
CA SER A 77 15.02 7.75 13.83
C SER A 77 13.79 6.94 13.45
N LEU A 78 13.64 5.76 14.07
CA LEU A 78 12.49 4.87 13.92
C LEU A 78 11.86 4.67 15.30
N SER A 79 10.55 4.53 15.34
CA SER A 79 9.79 4.38 16.59
C SER A 79 8.67 3.37 16.38
N ALA A 80 8.79 2.18 16.95
CA ALA A 80 7.90 1.06 16.66
C ALA A 80 7.64 0.18 17.88
N CYS A 81 6.58 -0.60 17.81
CA CYS A 81 6.24 -1.66 18.73
C CYS A 81 6.80 -3.01 18.29
N ARG A 82 6.77 -4.00 19.18
CA ARG A 82 7.13 -5.37 18.81
C ARG A 82 6.18 -5.94 17.75
N GLY A 83 6.74 -6.59 16.74
CA GLY A 83 6.01 -7.16 15.61
C GLY A 83 5.51 -6.13 14.58
N GLU A 84 5.92 -4.86 14.71
CA GLU A 84 5.59 -3.79 13.78
C GLU A 84 6.68 -3.64 12.71
N TYR A 85 6.27 -3.20 11.53
CA TYR A 85 7.17 -2.71 10.50
C TYR A 85 7.24 -1.19 10.60
N GLU A 86 8.45 -0.63 10.53
CA GLU A 86 8.68 0.80 10.54
C GLU A 86 9.73 1.15 9.49
N SER A 87 9.61 2.32 8.88
CA SER A 87 10.47 2.72 7.79
C SER A 87 11.16 4.05 8.04
N ALA A 88 12.34 4.22 7.44
CA ALA A 88 13.03 5.51 7.34
C ALA A 88 13.51 5.73 5.91
N SER A 89 13.57 6.98 5.48
CA SER A 89 14.03 7.34 4.14
C SER A 89 15.10 8.43 4.19
N PHE A 90 16.08 8.32 3.31
CA PHE A 90 17.15 9.32 3.14
C PHE A 90 17.56 9.41 1.67
N ALA A 91 18.17 10.51 1.28
CA ALA A 91 18.74 10.69 -0.05
C ALA A 91 20.23 11.02 0.04
N VAL A 92 20.97 10.60 -0.96
CA VAL A 92 22.38 10.89 -1.15
C VAL A 92 22.55 11.77 -2.37
N TYR A 93 23.03 13.00 -2.19
CA TYR A 93 23.46 13.86 -3.28
C TYR A 93 24.92 13.57 -3.59
N ALA A 94 25.22 13.33 -4.85
CA ALA A 94 26.54 13.09 -5.38
C ALA A 94 27.07 14.34 -6.11
N PRO A 95 28.08 15.08 -5.58
CA PRO A 95 28.67 16.23 -6.28
C PRO A 95 29.40 15.84 -7.58
N GLN A 96 29.91 14.62 -7.64
CA GLN A 96 30.56 13.97 -8.78
C GLN A 96 30.04 12.53 -8.90
N ASP A 97 30.37 11.83 -9.97
CA ASP A 97 29.98 10.43 -10.13
C ASP A 97 30.48 9.59 -8.95
N LEU A 98 29.56 8.85 -8.34
CA LEU A 98 29.86 7.89 -7.28
C LEU A 98 29.60 6.48 -7.81
N GLU A 99 30.67 5.75 -8.02
CA GLU A 99 30.64 4.36 -8.46
C GLU A 99 30.65 3.40 -7.27
N ASN A 100 29.96 2.27 -7.41
CA ASN A 100 29.97 1.19 -6.45
C ASN A 100 29.56 1.64 -5.02
N VAL A 101 28.52 2.49 -4.95
CA VAL A 101 27.96 2.94 -3.67
C VAL A 101 27.36 1.76 -2.94
N ARG A 102 27.86 1.46 -1.75
CA ARG A 102 27.39 0.39 -0.85
C ARG A 102 26.86 0.99 0.44
N LEU A 103 25.81 0.37 0.93
CA LEU A 103 25.21 0.67 2.23
C LEU A 103 25.30 -0.56 3.11
N GLU A 104 25.98 -0.44 4.24
CA GLU A 104 26.15 -1.52 5.22
C GLU A 104 25.57 -1.09 6.55
N ILE A 105 24.63 -1.88 7.07
CA ILE A 105 24.01 -1.60 8.35
C ILE A 105 24.62 -2.49 9.43
N ASN A 106 24.82 -1.91 10.62
CA ASN A 106 25.27 -2.61 11.81
C ASN A 106 24.09 -2.99 12.70
N ASP A 107 24.30 -3.96 13.62
CA ASP A 107 23.33 -4.24 14.68
C ASP A 107 23.09 -2.99 15.52
N CYS A 108 21.85 -2.74 15.90
CA CYS A 108 21.51 -1.69 16.85
C CYS A 108 21.53 -2.26 18.27
N ARG A 109 22.04 -1.49 19.25
CA ARG A 109 22.28 -1.96 20.62
C ARG A 109 21.64 -1.04 21.66
N PHE A 110 21.11 -1.67 22.71
CA PHE A 110 20.63 -1.01 23.92
C PHE A 110 21.15 -1.79 25.15
N GLY A 111 22.19 -1.31 25.80
CA GLY A 111 22.90 -2.06 26.84
C GLY A 111 23.38 -3.43 26.33
N LYS A 112 22.91 -4.52 26.95
CA LYS A 112 23.19 -5.89 26.51
C LYS A 112 22.28 -6.41 25.41
N HIS A 113 21.22 -5.68 25.10
CA HIS A 113 20.23 -6.11 24.11
C HIS A 113 20.67 -5.73 22.68
N VAL A 114 20.40 -6.61 21.74
CA VAL A 114 20.78 -6.46 20.33
C VAL A 114 19.52 -6.56 19.47
N LEU A 115 19.32 -5.58 18.62
CA LEU A 115 18.40 -5.62 17.49
C LEU A 115 19.24 -5.92 16.24
N SER A 116 19.18 -7.17 15.77
CA SER A 116 20.04 -7.63 14.69
C SER A 116 19.71 -6.91 13.37
N LYS A 117 20.74 -6.58 12.62
CA LYS A 117 20.64 -6.05 11.25
C LYS A 117 19.85 -6.94 10.29
N SER A 118 19.70 -8.23 10.59
CA SER A 118 18.89 -9.16 9.79
C SER A 118 17.39 -8.81 9.76
N HIS A 119 16.94 -7.96 10.69
CA HIS A 119 15.58 -7.41 10.72
C HIS A 119 15.40 -6.11 9.94
N ILE A 120 16.47 -5.64 9.31
CA ILE A 120 16.48 -4.38 8.57
C ILE A 120 16.80 -4.65 7.11
N GLU A 121 15.88 -4.24 6.25
CA GLU A 121 16.05 -4.31 4.80
C GLU A 121 16.38 -2.92 4.24
N LEU A 122 17.28 -2.89 3.27
CA LEU A 122 17.66 -1.67 2.55
C LEU A 122 17.20 -1.78 1.10
N PHE A 123 16.69 -0.67 0.58
CA PHE A 123 16.22 -0.55 -0.80
C PHE A 123 16.74 0.75 -1.41
N VAL A 124 16.88 0.76 -2.71
CA VAL A 124 16.93 1.99 -3.50
C VAL A 124 15.53 2.34 -3.97
N VAL A 125 15.13 3.62 -3.86
CA VAL A 125 13.89 4.10 -4.44
C VAL A 125 14.14 4.42 -5.91
N LYS A 126 13.50 3.66 -6.79
CA LYS A 126 13.62 3.86 -8.22
C LYS A 126 12.62 4.90 -8.70
N CYS A 127 13.17 5.94 -9.34
CA CYS A 127 12.35 6.83 -10.16
C CYS A 127 12.19 6.21 -11.54
N TRP A 128 10.96 6.11 -12.04
CA TRP A 128 10.65 5.62 -13.37
C TRP A 128 9.41 6.32 -13.94
N TYR A 129 9.12 6.13 -15.22
CA TYR A 129 7.99 6.80 -15.84
C TYR A 129 6.68 6.06 -15.60
N GLN A 130 5.65 6.83 -15.24
CA GLN A 130 4.27 6.37 -15.06
C GLN A 130 3.30 7.22 -15.89
N ALA A 131 2.12 6.67 -16.21
CA ALA A 131 1.15 7.25 -17.13
C ALA A 131 0.11 8.09 -16.42
N GLY A 132 0.35 9.35 -16.22
CA GLY A 132 -0.69 10.26 -15.82
C GLY A 132 -0.70 10.69 -14.36
N ARG A 133 -1.72 11.47 -14.01
CA ARG A 133 -1.93 12.08 -12.69
C ARG A 133 -3.05 11.40 -11.93
N ASP A 134 -3.97 10.77 -12.62
CA ASP A 134 -5.17 10.17 -12.06
C ASP A 134 -4.98 8.69 -11.80
N VAL A 135 -5.81 8.13 -10.96
CA VAL A 135 -5.79 6.74 -10.58
C VAL A 135 -6.34 5.81 -11.67
N MET A 136 -7.15 6.33 -12.58
CA MET A 136 -7.92 5.51 -13.51
C MET A 136 -7.59 5.78 -14.99
N PHE A 137 -7.31 7.02 -15.34
CA PHE A 137 -7.19 7.41 -16.74
C PHE A 137 -5.78 7.83 -17.13
N HIS A 138 -5.37 7.33 -18.29
CA HIS A 138 -4.15 7.72 -18.97
C HIS A 138 -4.33 9.08 -19.66
N ASP A 139 -3.56 10.08 -19.29
CA ASP A 139 -3.60 11.40 -19.90
C ASP A 139 -2.56 11.60 -21.01
N GLY A 140 -1.84 10.54 -21.38
CA GLY A 140 -0.79 10.56 -22.41
C GLY A 140 0.53 11.19 -21.96
N VAL A 141 0.62 11.71 -20.74
CA VAL A 141 1.83 12.38 -20.23
C VAL A 141 2.64 11.39 -19.39
N LYS A 142 3.90 11.22 -19.76
CA LYS A 142 4.86 10.42 -19.01
C LYS A 142 5.44 11.24 -17.85
N ARG A 143 5.32 10.74 -16.64
CA ARG A 143 5.82 11.40 -15.42
C ARG A 143 6.87 10.55 -14.74
N LEU A 144 8.03 11.17 -14.48
CA LEU A 144 9.06 10.54 -13.65
C LEU A 144 8.60 10.61 -12.20
N VAL A 145 8.48 9.45 -11.56
CA VAL A 145 8.00 9.34 -10.16
C VAL A 145 8.88 8.41 -9.35
N PRO A 146 9.21 8.74 -8.09
CA PRO A 146 9.83 7.81 -7.15
C PRO A 146 8.75 6.83 -6.69
N GLU A 147 8.97 5.52 -6.91
CA GLU A 147 7.94 4.53 -6.62
C GLU A 147 8.48 3.20 -6.12
N LEU A 148 9.35 2.54 -6.93
CA LEU A 148 9.71 1.15 -6.68
C LEU A 148 10.78 1.03 -5.58
N LEU A 149 10.57 0.10 -4.66
CA LEU A 149 11.54 -0.28 -3.64
C LEU A 149 12.36 -1.48 -4.14
N LEU A 150 13.49 -1.20 -4.79
CA LEU A 150 14.35 -2.20 -5.41
C LEU A 150 15.56 -2.54 -4.53
N LYS A 151 15.97 -3.79 -4.57
CA LYS A 151 17.29 -4.24 -4.05
C LYS A 151 18.38 -4.24 -5.13
N ASP A 152 18.00 -4.25 -6.41
CA ASP A 152 18.91 -4.03 -7.54
C ASP A 152 18.41 -2.89 -8.43
N ASP A 153 19.05 -1.73 -8.35
CA ASP A 153 18.71 -0.55 -9.17
C ASP A 153 18.73 -0.85 -10.69
N ALA A 154 19.51 -1.84 -11.12
CA ALA A 154 19.61 -2.26 -12.50
C ALA A 154 18.43 -3.12 -12.98
N LEU A 155 17.50 -3.52 -12.09
CA LEU A 155 16.29 -4.23 -12.52
C LEU A 155 15.46 -3.38 -13.51
N VAL A 156 15.42 -2.07 -13.30
CA VAL A 156 14.70 -1.14 -14.16
C VAL A 156 15.66 -0.09 -14.71
N LYS A 157 15.84 -0.03 -16.03
CA LYS A 157 16.54 1.04 -16.72
C LYS A 157 15.57 2.14 -17.13
N VAL A 158 15.99 3.39 -16.93
CA VAL A 158 15.20 4.58 -17.26
C VAL A 158 16.03 5.48 -18.18
N ASP A 159 15.50 5.77 -19.36
CA ASP A 159 16.06 6.76 -20.28
C ASP A 159 15.28 8.07 -20.16
N THR A 160 15.87 9.05 -19.48
CA THR A 160 15.21 10.34 -19.23
C THR A 160 15.09 11.21 -20.48
N ARG A 161 15.94 11.01 -21.49
CA ARG A 161 15.87 11.74 -22.77
C ARG A 161 14.70 11.24 -23.61
N LYS A 162 14.51 9.93 -23.68
CA LYS A 162 13.41 9.29 -24.43
C LYS A 162 12.14 9.14 -23.61
N GLN A 163 12.21 9.37 -22.30
CA GLN A 163 11.13 9.13 -21.33
C GLN A 163 10.61 7.68 -21.43
N THR A 164 11.52 6.71 -21.32
CA THR A 164 11.19 5.29 -21.44
C THR A 164 11.74 4.48 -20.28
N ASN A 165 11.01 3.41 -19.96
CA ASN A 165 11.43 2.36 -19.03
C ASN A 165 11.79 1.09 -19.80
N ALA A 166 12.71 0.30 -19.25
CA ALA A 166 12.94 -1.07 -19.65
C ALA A 166 13.20 -1.93 -18.42
N VAL A 167 12.61 -3.11 -18.35
CA VAL A 167 12.73 -4.03 -17.22
C VAL A 167 13.62 -5.20 -17.62
N ARG A 168 14.54 -5.58 -16.74
CA ARG A 168 15.44 -6.71 -16.93
C ARG A 168 14.66 -8.02 -16.80
N SER A 169 14.69 -8.83 -17.85
CA SER A 169 14.25 -10.21 -17.87
C SER A 169 15.45 -11.13 -17.68
N THR A 170 15.35 -12.11 -16.80
CA THR A 170 16.39 -13.12 -16.55
C THR A 170 15.89 -14.47 -17.03
N ASN A 171 16.58 -15.08 -17.98
CA ASN A 171 16.27 -16.40 -18.50
C ASN A 171 16.67 -17.51 -17.50
N GLU A 172 16.26 -18.75 -17.75
CA GLU A 172 16.60 -19.90 -16.89
C GLU A 172 18.10 -20.22 -16.88
N ASP A 173 18.80 -19.91 -17.96
CA ASP A 173 20.27 -20.05 -18.08
C ASP A 173 21.06 -18.91 -17.41
N GLY A 174 20.35 -17.94 -16.78
CA GLY A 174 20.94 -16.78 -16.13
C GLY A 174 21.26 -15.64 -17.07
N SER A 175 21.09 -15.77 -18.38
CA SER A 175 21.26 -14.67 -19.33
C SER A 175 20.19 -13.59 -19.12
N THR A 176 20.54 -12.33 -19.39
CA THR A 176 19.63 -11.20 -19.17
C THR A 176 19.43 -10.35 -20.41
N LYS A 177 18.20 -9.88 -20.60
CA LYS A 177 17.85 -8.88 -21.61
C LYS A 177 16.94 -7.81 -21.01
N TYR A 178 16.93 -6.60 -21.59
CA TYR A 178 15.98 -5.55 -21.19
C TYR A 178 14.82 -5.50 -22.17
N LEU A 179 13.60 -5.58 -21.64
CA LEU A 179 12.37 -5.48 -22.41
C LEU A 179 11.74 -4.10 -22.21
N PRO A 180 11.20 -3.45 -23.27
CA PRO A 180 10.63 -2.12 -23.18
C PRO A 180 9.32 -2.13 -22.39
N ALA A 181 9.22 -1.29 -21.34
CA ALA A 181 8.10 -1.23 -20.40
C ALA A 181 7.42 0.15 -20.38
N SER A 182 7.35 0.82 -21.52
CA SER A 182 6.69 2.13 -21.68
C SER A 182 6.19 2.36 -23.10
N GLY A 183 5.92 1.27 -23.81
CA GLY A 183 5.34 1.25 -25.14
C GLY A 183 3.85 0.88 -25.12
N LYS A 184 3.20 0.94 -26.29
CA LYS A 184 1.77 0.63 -26.45
C LYS A 184 1.50 -0.85 -26.72
N ASP A 185 2.52 -1.67 -26.91
CA ASP A 185 2.37 -3.10 -27.19
C ASP A 185 2.41 -3.91 -25.91
N PRO A 186 1.27 -4.46 -25.45
CA PRO A 186 1.22 -5.29 -24.23
C PRO A 186 2.00 -6.61 -24.40
N LYS A 187 2.24 -7.07 -25.64
CA LYS A 187 3.00 -8.29 -25.91
C LYS A 187 4.50 -8.11 -25.74
N ALA A 188 5.00 -6.87 -25.73
CA ALA A 188 6.43 -6.59 -25.56
C ALA A 188 7.01 -7.20 -24.25
N LEU A 189 6.17 -7.49 -23.27
CA LEU A 189 6.54 -8.02 -21.97
C LEU A 189 6.01 -9.46 -21.70
N GLU A 190 5.44 -10.15 -22.68
CA GLU A 190 4.90 -11.53 -22.46
C GLU A 190 5.95 -12.50 -21.90
N GLU A 191 7.22 -12.34 -22.28
CA GLU A 191 8.33 -13.16 -21.80
C GLU A 191 9.09 -12.53 -20.62
N LEU A 192 8.57 -11.48 -20.00
CA LEU A 192 9.25 -10.83 -18.90
C LEU A 192 9.38 -11.76 -17.68
N ARG A 193 10.62 -11.93 -17.22
CA ARG A 193 10.97 -12.70 -16.00
C ARG A 193 11.79 -11.82 -15.06
N PRO A 194 11.18 -10.86 -14.35
CA PRO A 194 11.91 -9.95 -13.49
C PRO A 194 12.33 -10.69 -12.22
N ILE A 195 13.59 -10.55 -11.86
CA ILE A 195 14.17 -11.08 -10.61
C ILE A 195 14.91 -9.93 -9.95
N ASP A 196 14.44 -9.53 -8.77
CA ASP A 196 15.18 -8.59 -7.93
C ASP A 196 16.19 -9.33 -7.05
N ALA A 197 17.18 -8.61 -6.53
CA ALA A 197 18.18 -9.19 -5.65
C ALA A 197 17.60 -9.50 -4.24
N SER A 198 18.26 -10.38 -3.51
CA SER A 198 17.89 -10.68 -2.11
C SER A 198 18.32 -9.58 -1.13
N THR A 199 19.40 -8.85 -1.45
CA THR A 199 19.94 -7.73 -0.66
C THR A 199 20.25 -6.55 -1.57
N LEU A 200 20.34 -5.36 -0.99
CA LEU A 200 20.69 -4.16 -1.76
C LEU A 200 22.04 -4.33 -2.46
N GLN A 201 22.01 -4.23 -3.78
CA GLN A 201 23.21 -4.28 -4.61
C GLN A 201 23.89 -2.92 -4.66
N PRO A 202 25.20 -2.84 -4.96
CA PRO A 202 25.86 -1.58 -5.18
C PRO A 202 25.18 -0.76 -6.28
N VAL A 203 25.05 0.56 -6.05
CA VAL A 203 24.44 1.47 -7.01
C VAL A 203 25.45 2.49 -7.52
N THR A 204 25.22 3.02 -8.72
CA THR A 204 25.90 4.21 -9.24
C THR A 204 24.99 5.42 -9.04
N ILE A 205 25.57 6.53 -8.54
CA ILE A 205 24.88 7.82 -8.44
C ILE A 205 25.61 8.80 -9.36
N PRO A 206 25.00 9.22 -10.48
CA PRO A 206 25.61 10.20 -11.37
C PRO A 206 25.89 11.53 -10.67
N GLY A 207 26.94 12.18 -11.05
CA GLY A 207 27.33 13.48 -10.48
C GLY A 207 26.23 14.53 -10.63
N LYS A 208 26.09 15.39 -9.64
CA LYS A 208 25.07 16.43 -9.51
C LYS A 208 23.63 15.90 -9.47
N THR A 209 23.44 14.63 -9.04
CA THR A 209 22.11 14.02 -8.88
C THR A 209 21.90 13.50 -7.46
N LEU A 210 20.63 13.22 -7.14
CA LEU A 210 20.22 12.54 -5.91
C LEU A 210 19.79 11.10 -6.19
N LYS A 211 20.06 10.23 -5.23
CA LYS A 211 19.51 8.88 -5.15
C LYS A 211 18.84 8.71 -3.79
N GLN A 212 17.56 8.36 -3.79
CA GLN A 212 16.80 8.09 -2.57
C GLN A 212 16.96 6.63 -2.17
N PHE A 213 17.07 6.38 -0.86
CA PHE A 213 17.14 5.07 -0.23
C PHE A 213 16.03 4.92 0.79
N TRP A 214 15.66 3.67 1.04
CA TRP A 214 14.61 3.27 1.96
C TRP A 214 15.14 2.19 2.89
N LEU A 215 14.88 2.36 4.18
CA LEU A 215 15.16 1.38 5.22
C LEU A 215 13.83 0.91 5.77
N ARG A 216 13.64 -0.42 5.87
CA ARG A 216 12.48 -1.04 6.47
C ARG A 216 12.93 -1.97 7.59
N LEU A 217 12.47 -1.69 8.80
CA LEU A 217 12.70 -2.49 10.00
C LEU A 217 11.47 -3.33 10.30
N HIS A 218 11.64 -4.60 10.59
CA HIS A 218 10.64 -5.44 11.26
C HIS A 218 11.09 -5.71 12.69
N VAL A 219 10.43 -5.12 13.68
CA VAL A 219 10.78 -5.31 15.08
C VAL A 219 10.39 -6.71 15.55
N PRO A 220 11.32 -7.57 16.01
CA PRO A 220 10.97 -8.90 16.53
C PRO A 220 10.04 -8.81 17.75
N LYS A 221 9.25 -9.88 17.97
CA LYS A 221 8.30 -9.92 19.10
C LYS A 221 8.98 -10.08 20.46
N ASP A 222 10.18 -10.61 20.48
CA ASP A 222 10.95 -10.96 21.67
C ASP A 222 12.03 -9.93 22.04
N VAL A 223 12.18 -8.85 21.27
CA VAL A 223 13.14 -7.80 21.55
C VAL A 223 12.73 -6.96 22.77
N ALA A 224 13.69 -6.55 23.59
CA ALA A 224 13.43 -5.70 24.75
C ALA A 224 13.00 -4.29 24.33
N ALA A 225 12.10 -3.66 25.10
CA ALA A 225 11.79 -2.25 24.93
C ALA A 225 13.00 -1.38 25.31
N GLY A 226 13.21 -0.29 24.55
CA GLY A 226 14.34 0.62 24.80
C GLY A 226 14.76 1.40 23.57
N LYS A 227 15.79 2.22 23.73
CA LYS A 227 16.40 3.01 22.66
C LYS A 227 17.66 2.34 22.16
N TYR A 228 17.61 1.77 20.98
CA TYR A 228 18.72 1.10 20.32
C TYR A 228 19.47 2.07 19.42
N GLN A 229 20.80 2.07 19.51
CA GLN A 229 21.71 2.87 18.70
C GLN A 229 22.48 1.97 17.74
N GLY A 230 22.59 2.40 16.49
CA GLY A 230 23.34 1.74 15.44
C GLY A 230 23.83 2.73 14.40
N SER A 231 24.37 2.23 13.30
CA SER A 231 24.78 3.06 12.17
C SER A 231 24.61 2.35 10.84
N LEU A 232 24.44 3.15 9.81
CA LEU A 232 24.51 2.77 8.41
C LEU A 232 25.78 3.41 7.82
N ARG A 233 26.66 2.60 7.25
CA ARG A 233 27.89 3.06 6.59
C ARG A 233 27.68 3.13 5.10
N LEU A 234 27.94 4.29 4.51
CA LEU A 234 28.00 4.51 3.07
C LEU A 234 29.44 4.51 2.61
N THR A 235 29.77 3.69 1.63
CA THR A 235 31.09 3.65 0.96
C THR A 235 30.91 3.76 -0.54
N ALA A 236 31.87 4.35 -1.24
CA ALA A 236 31.97 4.39 -2.69
C ALA A 236 33.42 4.58 -3.11
N GLN A 237 33.72 4.43 -4.39
CA GLN A 237 35.07 4.66 -4.90
C GLN A 237 35.43 6.15 -4.79
N GLY A 238 36.65 6.45 -4.32
CA GLY A 238 37.20 7.81 -4.29
C GLY A 238 36.62 8.76 -3.23
N ILE A 239 35.84 8.26 -2.27
CA ILE A 239 35.34 9.07 -1.15
C ILE A 239 35.73 8.48 0.22
N THR A 240 35.75 9.32 1.24
CA THR A 240 35.77 8.87 2.63
C THR A 240 34.39 8.29 3.00
N SER A 241 34.37 7.18 3.73
CA SER A 241 33.12 6.57 4.19
C SER A 241 32.30 7.56 5.03
N VAL A 242 30.97 7.52 4.85
CA VAL A 242 30.04 8.35 5.61
C VAL A 242 29.26 7.47 6.57
N GLU A 243 29.32 7.77 7.87
CA GLU A 243 28.47 7.11 8.88
C GLU A 243 27.16 7.89 9.08
N ILE A 244 26.06 7.19 9.02
CA ILE A 244 24.71 7.72 9.24
C ILE A 244 24.18 7.08 10.52
N PRO A 245 24.07 7.82 11.64
CA PRO A 245 23.56 7.28 12.89
C PRO A 245 22.10 6.82 12.76
N ILE A 246 21.75 5.73 13.43
CA ILE A 246 20.39 5.19 13.50
C ILE A 246 20.01 5.07 14.98
N GLU A 247 18.79 5.55 15.30
CA GLU A 247 18.15 5.30 16.58
C GLU A 247 16.83 4.57 16.35
N VAL A 248 16.62 3.47 17.07
CA VAL A 248 15.37 2.73 17.07
C VAL A 248 14.77 2.74 18.47
N THR A 249 13.63 3.38 18.64
CA THR A 249 12.83 3.30 19.87
C THR A 249 11.86 2.14 19.78
N VAL A 250 12.04 1.10 20.59
CA VAL A 250 11.11 -0.01 20.73
C VAL A 250 10.22 0.25 21.95
N HIS A 251 8.91 0.38 21.73
CA HIS A 251 7.95 0.64 22.80
C HIS A 251 7.71 -0.58 23.69
N ALA A 252 7.36 -0.33 24.97
CA ALA A 252 7.09 -1.38 25.96
C ALA A 252 5.72 -2.06 25.77
N PHE A 253 4.82 -1.45 25.01
CA PHE A 253 3.50 -1.99 24.72
C PHE A 253 3.45 -2.68 23.35
N GLU A 254 2.45 -3.52 23.17
CA GLU A 254 2.15 -4.16 21.88
C GLU A 254 0.94 -3.48 21.22
N LEU A 255 0.97 -3.34 19.90
CA LEU A 255 -0.16 -2.82 19.17
C LEU A 255 -1.33 -3.79 19.21
N ALA A 256 -2.47 -3.28 19.60
CA ALA A 256 -3.72 -4.03 19.52
C ALA A 256 -4.01 -4.42 18.06
N ARG A 257 -4.70 -5.54 17.86
CA ARG A 257 -5.24 -5.88 16.55
C ARG A 257 -6.22 -4.78 16.13
N SER A 258 -6.13 -4.33 14.89
CA SER A 258 -7.14 -3.45 14.31
C SER A 258 -8.52 -4.09 14.40
N GLN A 259 -9.53 -3.33 14.82
CA GLN A 259 -10.92 -3.74 14.76
C GLN A 259 -11.50 -3.58 13.34
N LYS A 260 -10.81 -2.84 12.46
CA LYS A 260 -11.19 -2.67 11.06
C LYS A 260 -10.79 -3.90 10.25
N THR A 261 -11.65 -4.31 9.33
CA THR A 261 -11.40 -5.40 8.38
C THR A 261 -10.65 -4.85 7.16
N TYR A 262 -9.37 -5.17 7.04
CA TYR A 262 -8.61 -4.80 5.84
C TYR A 262 -8.63 -5.95 4.83
N SER A 263 -9.30 -5.69 3.72
CA SER A 263 -9.39 -6.50 2.52
C SER A 263 -8.83 -5.72 1.32
N ILE A 264 -8.67 -6.40 0.20
CA ILE A 264 -8.25 -5.81 -1.07
C ILE A 264 -8.76 -6.68 -2.22
N TYR A 265 -9.10 -6.06 -3.34
CA TYR A 265 -9.34 -6.82 -4.56
C TYR A 265 -8.02 -7.43 -5.02
N TYR A 266 -7.96 -8.74 -5.04
CA TYR A 266 -6.81 -9.53 -5.45
C TYR A 266 -7.22 -10.49 -6.57
N SER A 267 -6.80 -10.19 -7.78
CA SER A 267 -7.17 -10.95 -8.98
C SER A 267 -6.33 -12.22 -9.19
N GLY A 268 -5.29 -12.42 -8.36
CA GLY A 268 -4.42 -13.58 -8.45
C GLY A 268 -5.16 -14.90 -8.18
N LYS A 269 -4.96 -15.85 -9.09
CA LYS A 269 -5.49 -17.21 -9.01
C LYS A 269 -4.43 -18.19 -9.46
N LEU A 270 -4.41 -19.35 -8.83
CA LEU A 270 -3.50 -20.43 -9.21
C LEU A 270 -3.83 -20.94 -10.60
N ASP A 271 -2.80 -21.15 -11.39
CA ASP A 271 -2.85 -21.85 -12.65
C ASP A 271 -1.70 -22.85 -12.73
N PRO A 272 -1.96 -24.18 -12.76
CA PRO A 272 -0.94 -25.20 -12.84
C PRO A 272 -0.16 -25.15 -14.16
N ASN A 273 -0.75 -24.54 -15.19
CA ASN A 273 -0.11 -24.35 -16.50
C ASN A 273 0.60 -23.01 -16.62
N SER A 274 0.54 -22.14 -15.59
CA SER A 274 1.37 -20.94 -15.61
C SER A 274 2.82 -21.39 -15.62
N SER A 275 3.47 -21.18 -16.76
CA SER A 275 4.89 -21.51 -16.91
C SER A 275 5.66 -20.77 -15.81
N LYS A 276 6.55 -21.46 -15.13
CA LYS A 276 7.46 -20.84 -14.17
C LYS A 276 8.11 -19.63 -14.82
N GLY A 277 7.74 -18.43 -14.39
CA GLY A 277 8.38 -17.22 -14.82
C GLY A 277 7.57 -16.26 -15.69
N THR A 278 6.40 -16.63 -16.17
CA THR A 278 5.50 -15.65 -16.79
C THR A 278 4.82 -14.83 -15.69
N ILE A 279 4.97 -13.51 -15.75
CA ILE A 279 4.49 -12.60 -14.73
C ILE A 279 3.17 -11.98 -15.19
N ALA A 280 2.07 -12.62 -14.84
CA ALA A 280 0.73 -12.12 -15.10
C ALA A 280 0.07 -11.59 -13.85
N ALA A 281 -0.78 -10.55 -13.97
CA ALA A 281 -1.55 -10.06 -12.83
C ALA A 281 -2.55 -11.10 -12.30
N HIS A 282 -3.05 -11.98 -13.17
CA HIS A 282 -4.14 -12.90 -12.83
C HIS A 282 -3.70 -14.35 -12.57
N TYR A 283 -2.74 -14.89 -13.31
CA TYR A 283 -2.34 -16.30 -13.21
C TYR A 283 -1.01 -16.42 -12.48
N LYS A 284 -0.99 -17.19 -11.40
CA LYS A 284 0.13 -17.26 -10.47
C LYS A 284 0.63 -18.69 -10.29
N SER A 285 1.95 -18.86 -10.20
CA SER A 285 2.54 -20.05 -9.58
C SER A 285 2.20 -20.09 -8.09
N GLU A 286 2.40 -21.25 -7.44
CA GLU A 286 2.20 -21.38 -6.00
C GLU A 286 3.17 -20.48 -5.20
N GLU A 287 4.43 -20.40 -5.62
CA GLU A 287 5.45 -19.57 -4.99
C GLU A 287 5.06 -18.10 -5.05
N GLN A 288 4.62 -17.62 -6.22
CA GLN A 288 4.19 -16.24 -6.42
C GLN A 288 2.93 -15.92 -5.62
N TYR A 289 1.90 -16.81 -5.67
CA TYR A 289 0.69 -16.65 -4.89
C TYR A 289 0.97 -16.55 -3.38
N LEU A 290 1.89 -17.41 -2.89
CA LEU A 290 2.31 -17.40 -1.49
C LEU A 290 3.08 -16.13 -1.13
N ALA A 291 4.00 -15.69 -1.99
CA ALA A 291 4.77 -14.46 -1.79
C ALA A 291 3.87 -13.23 -1.73
N GLU A 292 2.95 -13.07 -2.69
CA GLU A 292 1.98 -11.97 -2.73
C GLU A 292 1.02 -11.98 -1.54
N THR A 293 0.57 -13.18 -1.13
CA THR A 293 -0.30 -13.32 0.05
C THR A 293 0.41 -12.93 1.35
N ARG A 294 1.71 -13.26 1.49
CA ARG A 294 2.54 -12.84 2.63
C ARG A 294 2.80 -11.34 2.61
N ASP A 295 3.04 -10.78 1.44
CA ASP A 295 3.24 -9.32 1.28
C ASP A 295 1.97 -8.55 1.69
N MET A 296 0.79 -8.97 1.22
CA MET A 296 -0.49 -8.40 1.65
C MET A 296 -0.67 -8.47 3.18
N LEU A 297 -0.35 -9.60 3.79
CA LEU A 297 -0.43 -9.76 5.25
C LEU A 297 0.55 -8.84 5.99
N ALA A 298 1.78 -8.69 5.49
CA ALA A 298 2.80 -7.79 6.05
C ALA A 298 2.38 -6.31 5.98
N HIS A 299 1.50 -5.95 5.03
CA HIS A 299 0.89 -4.63 4.90
C HIS A 299 -0.49 -4.51 5.58
N GLY A 300 -0.83 -5.46 6.46
CA GLY A 300 -2.05 -5.42 7.27
C GLY A 300 -3.32 -5.91 6.57
N VAL A 301 -3.26 -6.28 5.30
CA VAL A 301 -4.40 -6.87 4.57
C VAL A 301 -4.55 -8.33 4.98
N ARG A 302 -5.51 -8.58 5.85
CA ARG A 302 -5.75 -9.92 6.43
C ARG A 302 -6.77 -10.75 5.66
N TYR A 303 -7.60 -10.10 4.84
CA TYR A 303 -8.74 -10.72 4.16
C TYR A 303 -8.76 -10.39 2.66
N PRO A 304 -7.67 -10.61 1.90
CA PRO A 304 -7.71 -10.39 0.47
C PRO A 304 -8.79 -11.25 -0.19
N ASN A 305 -9.43 -10.75 -1.24
CA ASN A 305 -10.47 -11.52 -1.93
C ASN A 305 -9.93 -12.86 -2.47
N LEU A 306 -10.82 -13.82 -2.63
CA LEU A 306 -10.56 -15.05 -3.35
C LEU A 306 -11.18 -14.96 -4.75
N TRP A 307 -10.36 -14.98 -5.78
CA TRP A 307 -10.80 -14.98 -7.19
C TRP A 307 -10.68 -16.38 -7.84
N GLN A 308 -10.26 -17.40 -7.09
CA GLN A 308 -10.14 -18.76 -7.60
C GLN A 308 -11.53 -19.33 -7.94
N THR A 309 -11.71 -19.79 -9.19
CA THR A 309 -12.97 -20.39 -9.63
C THR A 309 -13.12 -21.80 -9.09
N ARG A 310 -14.35 -22.21 -8.73
CA ARG A 310 -14.61 -23.60 -8.29
C ARG A 310 -14.27 -24.64 -9.35
N GLN A 311 -14.54 -24.32 -10.60
CA GLN A 311 -14.33 -25.21 -11.75
C GLN A 311 -12.86 -25.57 -11.98
N SER A 312 -11.93 -24.76 -11.50
CA SER A 312 -10.50 -25.06 -11.62
C SER A 312 -10.05 -26.26 -10.76
N GLY A 313 -10.83 -26.65 -9.74
CA GLY A 313 -10.41 -27.64 -8.75
C GLY A 313 -9.34 -27.14 -7.77
N LEU A 314 -8.83 -25.90 -7.92
CA LEU A 314 -7.68 -25.38 -7.17
C LEU A 314 -8.07 -24.55 -5.93
N VAL A 315 -9.37 -24.41 -5.62
CA VAL A 315 -9.81 -23.68 -4.42
C VAL A 315 -9.19 -24.27 -3.14
N PRO A 316 -9.22 -25.61 -2.87
CA PRO A 316 -8.60 -26.14 -1.66
C PRO A 316 -7.11 -25.78 -1.56
N ARG A 317 -6.37 -25.90 -2.68
CA ARG A 317 -4.95 -25.55 -2.71
C ARG A 317 -4.70 -24.08 -2.44
N SER A 318 -5.50 -23.17 -3.00
CA SER A 318 -5.38 -21.74 -2.72
C SER A 318 -5.66 -21.43 -1.23
N LEU A 319 -6.61 -22.12 -0.59
CA LEU A 319 -6.90 -21.97 0.84
C LEU A 319 -5.76 -22.49 1.72
N GLU A 320 -5.11 -23.60 1.35
CA GLU A 320 -3.88 -24.11 2.01
C GLU A 320 -2.75 -23.08 1.97
N LEU A 321 -2.49 -22.50 0.80
CA LEU A 321 -1.45 -21.47 0.65
C LEU A 321 -1.76 -20.21 1.46
N ARG A 322 -3.03 -19.79 1.50
CA ARG A 322 -3.48 -18.67 2.36
C ARG A 322 -3.22 -18.96 3.84
N LYS A 323 -3.53 -20.18 4.31
CA LYS A 323 -3.21 -20.64 5.67
C LYS A 323 -1.70 -20.68 5.92
N LYS A 324 -0.92 -21.20 4.96
CA LYS A 324 0.56 -21.22 5.02
C LYS A 324 1.16 -19.82 5.06
N ALA A 325 0.51 -18.83 4.44
CA ALA A 325 0.89 -17.42 4.53
C ALA A 325 0.57 -16.79 5.89
N GLY A 326 -0.32 -17.40 6.70
CA GLY A 326 -0.73 -16.87 8.00
C GLY A 326 -2.03 -16.07 7.99
N LEU A 327 -2.81 -16.08 6.90
CA LEU A 327 -4.10 -15.41 6.85
C LEU A 327 -5.11 -16.07 7.81
N PRO A 328 -5.98 -15.28 8.48
CA PRO A 328 -7.04 -15.82 9.32
C PRO A 328 -8.14 -16.50 8.49
N SER A 329 -8.89 -17.38 9.13
CA SER A 329 -10.00 -18.12 8.53
C SER A 329 -11.39 -17.76 9.09
N ASP A 330 -11.51 -16.62 9.78
CA ASP A 330 -12.81 -16.16 10.30
C ASP A 330 -13.73 -15.59 9.21
N LYS A 331 -13.17 -14.97 8.16
CA LYS A 331 -13.91 -14.38 7.02
C LYS A 331 -13.25 -14.75 5.69
N LEU A 332 -14.07 -14.98 4.65
CA LEU A 332 -13.59 -15.17 3.26
C LEU A 332 -14.48 -14.40 2.28
N PHE A 333 -13.92 -13.42 1.60
CA PHE A 333 -14.58 -12.67 0.53
C PHE A 333 -14.31 -13.35 -0.81
N ILE A 334 -15.37 -13.90 -1.43
CA ILE A 334 -15.29 -14.72 -2.64
C ILE A 334 -15.85 -13.92 -3.82
N LEU A 335 -15.04 -13.65 -4.82
CA LEU A 335 -15.46 -12.97 -6.05
C LEU A 335 -16.23 -13.92 -6.99
N SER A 336 -17.33 -14.45 -6.46
CA SER A 336 -18.26 -15.33 -7.17
C SER A 336 -19.69 -14.96 -6.79
N PRO A 337 -20.60 -14.77 -7.77
CA PRO A 337 -21.98 -14.47 -7.47
C PRO A 337 -22.72 -15.69 -6.89
N PRO A 338 -23.81 -15.47 -6.14
CA PRO A 338 -24.64 -16.56 -5.63
C PRO A 338 -25.42 -17.32 -6.71
N GLY A 339 -25.41 -16.83 -7.95
CA GLY A 339 -26.14 -17.41 -9.07
C GLY A 339 -27.64 -17.03 -9.07
N PRO A 340 -28.48 -17.70 -9.88
CA PRO A 340 -29.90 -17.43 -9.93
C PRO A 340 -30.61 -17.83 -8.63
N PRO A 341 -31.83 -17.30 -8.34
CA PRO A 341 -32.53 -17.52 -7.09
C PRO A 341 -32.70 -19.01 -6.73
N ALA A 342 -33.05 -19.86 -7.67
CA ALA A 342 -33.22 -21.31 -7.44
C ALA A 342 -31.89 -22.02 -7.09
N GLY A 343 -30.76 -21.52 -7.56
CA GLY A 343 -29.43 -22.10 -7.35
C GLY A 343 -28.63 -21.50 -6.19
N ALA A 344 -29.08 -20.37 -5.62
CA ALA A 344 -28.28 -19.60 -4.68
C ALA A 344 -27.94 -20.39 -3.40
N ALA A 345 -28.91 -21.11 -2.83
CA ALA A 345 -28.68 -21.97 -1.66
C ALA A 345 -27.68 -23.10 -1.96
N THR A 346 -27.79 -23.71 -3.15
CA THR A 346 -26.85 -24.74 -3.60
C THR A 346 -25.45 -24.17 -3.76
N MET A 347 -25.32 -22.97 -4.30
CA MET A 347 -24.02 -22.28 -4.44
C MET A 347 -23.36 -22.07 -3.07
N VAL A 348 -24.10 -21.60 -2.08
CA VAL A 348 -23.59 -21.45 -0.70
C VAL A 348 -23.11 -22.80 -0.15
N LYS A 349 -23.92 -23.88 -0.28
CA LYS A 349 -23.52 -25.23 0.16
C LYS A 349 -22.26 -25.74 -0.54
N LEU A 350 -22.12 -25.49 -1.83
CA LEU A 350 -20.91 -25.86 -2.58
C LEU A 350 -19.67 -25.12 -2.10
N TRP A 351 -19.78 -23.81 -1.84
CA TRP A 351 -18.66 -23.04 -1.25
C TRP A 351 -18.36 -23.52 0.17
N ARG A 352 -19.38 -23.78 1.01
CA ARG A 352 -19.18 -24.33 2.36
C ARG A 352 -18.41 -25.64 2.33
N LYS A 353 -18.79 -26.57 1.43
CA LYS A 353 -18.05 -27.84 1.28
C LYS A 353 -16.56 -27.66 1.00
N LEU A 354 -16.19 -26.57 0.29
CA LEU A 354 -14.78 -26.26 -0.03
C LEU A 354 -14.07 -25.53 1.11
N THR A 355 -14.79 -24.77 1.95
CA THR A 355 -14.19 -23.84 2.92
C THR A 355 -14.23 -24.35 4.36
N ASP A 356 -15.21 -25.17 4.74
CA ASP A 356 -15.38 -25.62 6.14
C ASP A 356 -14.19 -26.45 6.65
N GLY A 357 -13.64 -27.33 5.79
CA GLY A 357 -12.43 -28.11 6.11
C GLY A 357 -11.18 -27.26 6.34
N HIS A 358 -11.18 -25.98 5.90
CA HIS A 358 -10.11 -25.01 6.11
C HIS A 358 -10.40 -24.05 7.28
N GLY A 359 -11.53 -24.21 7.98
CA GLY A 359 -11.89 -23.47 9.20
C GLY A 359 -12.51 -22.10 8.95
N TYR A 360 -12.98 -21.81 7.74
CA TYR A 360 -13.64 -20.53 7.44
C TYR A 360 -15.03 -20.48 8.07
N LYS A 361 -15.26 -19.49 8.95
CA LYS A 361 -16.54 -19.29 9.65
C LYS A 361 -17.58 -18.60 8.79
N ASP A 362 -17.21 -17.47 8.20
CA ASP A 362 -18.07 -16.65 7.35
C ASP A 362 -17.59 -16.65 5.91
N ILE A 363 -18.50 -16.89 4.98
CA ILE A 363 -18.25 -16.73 3.55
C ILE A 363 -19.14 -15.61 3.00
N TYR A 364 -18.53 -14.73 2.23
CA TYR A 364 -19.18 -13.60 1.57
C TYR A 364 -19.12 -13.81 0.06
N LEU A 365 -20.28 -13.81 -0.59
CA LEU A 365 -20.38 -13.93 -2.05
C LEU A 365 -20.55 -12.54 -2.66
N TYR A 366 -19.99 -12.36 -3.86
CA TYR A 366 -19.98 -11.07 -4.53
C TYR A 366 -21.30 -10.82 -5.28
N GLY A 367 -21.91 -9.67 -5.04
CA GLY A 367 -23.02 -9.19 -5.84
C GLY A 367 -22.57 -8.71 -7.23
N LEU A 368 -23.51 -8.21 -8.03
CA LEU A 368 -23.17 -7.56 -9.29
C LEU A 368 -22.48 -6.22 -9.00
N ASP A 369 -21.32 -6.04 -9.62
CA ASP A 369 -20.46 -4.90 -9.43
C ASP A 369 -21.16 -3.57 -9.79
N GLU A 370 -21.10 -2.60 -8.87
CA GLU A 370 -21.67 -1.25 -9.01
C GLU A 370 -23.12 -1.19 -9.53
N ALA A 371 -23.89 -2.24 -9.32
CA ALA A 371 -25.26 -2.36 -9.84
C ALA A 371 -26.21 -1.36 -9.20
N SER A 372 -27.17 -0.87 -9.99
CA SER A 372 -28.25 0.01 -9.56
C SER A 372 -29.56 -0.33 -10.28
N GLY A 373 -30.69 0.23 -9.83
CA GLY A 373 -31.99 0.11 -10.51
C GLY A 373 -32.49 -1.31 -10.72
N GLY A 374 -32.94 -1.61 -11.94
CA GLY A 374 -33.50 -2.91 -12.34
C GLY A 374 -32.54 -4.09 -12.16
N PRO A 375 -31.30 -4.03 -12.67
CA PRO A 375 -30.31 -5.10 -12.51
C PRO A 375 -30.05 -5.46 -11.05
N LEU A 376 -30.01 -4.47 -10.15
CA LEU A 376 -29.84 -4.72 -8.71
C LEU A 376 -31.10 -5.36 -8.11
N ARG A 377 -32.30 -4.85 -8.42
CA ARG A 377 -33.58 -5.46 -7.97
C ARG A 377 -33.70 -6.91 -8.35
N ALA A 378 -33.30 -7.29 -9.57
CA ALA A 378 -33.34 -8.66 -10.06
C ALA A 378 -32.50 -9.64 -9.23
N GLN A 379 -31.46 -9.17 -8.53
CA GLN A 379 -30.62 -10.01 -7.67
C GLN A 379 -31.22 -10.26 -6.28
N LYS A 380 -32.21 -9.46 -5.84
CA LYS A 380 -32.75 -9.51 -4.47
C LYS A 380 -33.21 -10.91 -4.04
N PRO A 381 -33.97 -11.68 -4.83
CA PRO A 381 -34.35 -13.03 -4.44
C PRO A 381 -33.18 -13.99 -4.29
N SER A 382 -32.15 -13.85 -5.14
CA SER A 382 -30.93 -14.66 -5.06
C SER A 382 -30.16 -14.38 -3.76
N TRP A 383 -29.98 -13.11 -3.40
CA TRP A 383 -29.28 -12.73 -2.17
C TRP A 383 -30.03 -13.21 -0.92
N ALA A 384 -31.36 -13.05 -0.92
CA ALA A 384 -32.20 -13.55 0.19
C ALA A 384 -32.07 -15.08 0.36
N ASN A 385 -32.06 -15.86 -0.73
CA ASN A 385 -31.89 -17.30 -0.66
C ASN A 385 -30.46 -17.71 -0.26
N ALA A 386 -29.44 -16.96 -0.70
CA ALA A 386 -28.06 -17.17 -0.24
C ALA A 386 -27.91 -16.94 1.26
N GLN A 387 -28.51 -15.85 1.80
CA GLN A 387 -28.46 -15.57 3.25
C GLN A 387 -29.22 -16.62 4.08
N LYS A 388 -30.41 -17.07 3.64
CA LYS A 388 -31.13 -18.17 4.28
C LYS A 388 -30.30 -19.46 4.36
N ALA A 389 -29.39 -19.66 3.39
CA ALA A 389 -28.48 -20.80 3.37
C ALA A 389 -27.17 -20.56 4.18
N GLY A 390 -27.04 -19.44 4.89
CA GLY A 390 -25.86 -19.10 5.71
C GLY A 390 -24.73 -18.43 4.95
N GLY A 391 -24.95 -17.95 3.72
CA GLY A 391 -24.00 -17.09 3.00
C GLY A 391 -24.22 -15.62 3.37
N LYS A 392 -23.18 -14.80 3.21
CA LYS A 392 -23.24 -13.34 3.34
C LYS A 392 -22.97 -12.69 1.99
N MET A 393 -23.41 -11.44 1.81
CA MET A 393 -23.26 -10.72 0.54
C MET A 393 -22.37 -9.49 0.72
N PHE A 394 -21.51 -9.24 -0.25
CA PHE A 394 -20.79 -7.98 -0.40
C PHE A 394 -20.83 -7.50 -1.84
N ALA A 395 -20.77 -6.19 -2.07
CA ALA A 395 -20.70 -5.61 -3.40
C ALA A 395 -20.15 -4.20 -3.34
N SER A 396 -19.49 -3.75 -4.42
CA SER A 396 -19.16 -2.34 -4.60
C SER A 396 -20.41 -1.50 -4.84
N ALA A 397 -20.41 -0.29 -4.29
CA ALA A 397 -21.54 0.62 -4.31
C ALA A 397 -21.06 2.07 -4.35
N TRP A 398 -21.76 2.94 -5.10
CA TRP A 398 -21.46 4.37 -5.17
C TRP A 398 -22.73 5.25 -5.21
N LYS A 399 -23.91 4.60 -5.35
CA LYS A 399 -25.24 5.25 -5.36
C LYS A 399 -26.07 4.81 -4.16
N GLU A 400 -27.20 5.47 -3.95
CA GLU A 400 -28.16 5.14 -2.88
C GLU A 400 -28.96 3.85 -3.14
N ASP A 401 -29.05 3.42 -4.38
CA ASP A 401 -29.84 2.25 -4.77
C ASP A 401 -29.49 0.98 -3.99
N PRO A 402 -28.21 0.62 -3.77
CA PRO A 402 -27.85 -0.53 -2.96
C PRO A 402 -28.46 -0.50 -1.57
N PHE A 403 -28.43 0.64 -0.89
CA PHE A 403 -29.07 0.79 0.42
C PHE A 403 -30.60 0.66 0.33
N LYS A 404 -31.25 1.41 -0.57
CA LYS A 404 -32.72 1.45 -0.71
C LYS A 404 -33.32 0.12 -1.17
N ILE A 405 -32.60 -0.61 -2.03
CA ILE A 405 -33.11 -1.86 -2.64
C ILE A 405 -32.76 -3.07 -1.80
N MET A 406 -31.51 -3.17 -1.33
CA MET A 406 -30.99 -4.36 -0.65
C MET A 406 -31.05 -4.26 0.87
N GLY A 407 -30.79 -3.08 1.45
CA GLY A 407 -30.78 -2.91 2.90
C GLY A 407 -29.89 -3.96 3.58
N SER A 408 -30.41 -4.66 4.59
CA SER A 408 -29.70 -5.71 5.33
C SER A 408 -29.30 -6.96 4.52
N LEU A 409 -29.78 -7.10 3.29
CA LEU A 409 -29.30 -8.15 2.38
C LEU A 409 -27.87 -7.90 1.88
N LEU A 410 -27.38 -6.67 1.90
CA LEU A 410 -26.00 -6.34 1.63
C LEU A 410 -25.21 -6.27 2.95
N ASN A 411 -24.58 -7.37 3.34
CA ASN A 411 -23.87 -7.45 4.63
C ASN A 411 -22.64 -6.54 4.70
N VAL A 412 -21.95 -6.35 3.56
CA VAL A 412 -20.82 -5.43 3.44
C VAL A 412 -20.98 -4.56 2.20
N ALA A 413 -21.21 -3.28 2.40
CA ALA A 413 -21.20 -2.28 1.33
C ALA A 413 -19.76 -1.78 1.11
N VAL A 414 -19.18 -2.08 -0.06
CA VAL A 414 -17.86 -1.61 -0.45
C VAL A 414 -18.03 -0.26 -1.16
N TRP A 415 -17.97 0.85 -0.38
CA TRP A 415 -18.41 2.18 -0.81
C TRP A 415 -17.32 2.94 -1.55
N SER A 416 -17.65 3.42 -2.75
CA SER A 416 -16.74 4.18 -3.60
C SER A 416 -16.66 5.66 -3.18
N GLY A 417 -15.44 6.23 -3.25
CA GLY A 417 -15.14 7.63 -2.97
C GLY A 417 -14.72 7.90 -1.53
N GLY A 418 -14.59 9.18 -1.18
CA GLY A 418 -14.17 9.61 0.14
C GLY A 418 -15.10 9.13 1.25
N VAL A 419 -14.54 8.89 2.42
CA VAL A 419 -15.29 8.41 3.58
C VAL A 419 -16.29 9.47 4.08
N GLN A 420 -17.47 9.01 4.51
CA GLN A 420 -18.58 9.85 4.93
C GLN A 420 -19.22 9.25 6.20
N PRO A 421 -19.11 9.91 7.37
CA PRO A 421 -19.64 9.38 8.63
C PRO A 421 -21.13 9.04 8.58
N GLU A 422 -21.92 9.82 7.83
CA GLU A 422 -23.35 9.56 7.67
C GLU A 422 -23.65 8.31 6.85
N LYS A 423 -22.76 7.92 5.93
CA LYS A 423 -22.88 6.64 5.23
C LYS A 423 -22.61 5.48 6.18
N ALA A 424 -21.64 5.61 7.07
CA ALA A 424 -21.42 4.61 8.12
C ALA A 424 -22.68 4.45 8.99
N LYS A 425 -23.24 5.53 9.52
CA LYS A 425 -24.49 5.51 10.29
C LYS A 425 -25.63 4.88 9.50
N GLN A 426 -25.76 5.20 8.21
CA GLN A 426 -26.80 4.69 7.34
C GLN A 426 -26.71 3.16 7.20
N TRP A 427 -25.53 2.60 6.90
CA TRP A 427 -25.34 1.16 6.77
C TRP A 427 -25.46 0.42 8.12
N HIS A 428 -24.92 0.99 9.20
CA HIS A 428 -25.06 0.44 10.54
C HIS A 428 -26.52 0.37 10.99
N SER A 429 -27.39 1.30 10.55
CA SER A 429 -28.82 1.29 10.93
C SER A 429 -29.59 0.07 10.45
N VAL A 430 -29.07 -0.66 9.46
CA VAL A 430 -29.62 -1.93 8.95
C VAL A 430 -28.77 -3.15 9.33
N GLY A 431 -27.77 -2.98 10.20
CA GLY A 431 -26.89 -4.05 10.65
C GLY A 431 -25.83 -4.49 9.61
N SER A 432 -25.52 -3.64 8.65
CA SER A 432 -24.52 -3.90 7.61
C SER A 432 -23.22 -3.16 7.88
N GLU A 433 -22.08 -3.76 7.49
CA GLU A 433 -20.76 -3.13 7.52
C GLU A 433 -20.56 -2.25 6.28
N ILE A 434 -19.71 -1.21 6.39
CA ILE A 434 -19.28 -0.38 5.27
C ILE A 434 -17.76 -0.35 5.17
N PHE A 435 -17.23 -0.67 3.98
CA PHE A 435 -15.81 -0.64 3.68
C PHE A 435 -15.50 0.47 2.67
N SER A 436 -14.33 1.09 2.81
CA SER A 436 -13.83 2.07 1.85
C SER A 436 -13.29 1.39 0.60
N TYR A 437 -13.72 1.90 -0.56
CA TYR A 437 -13.29 1.49 -1.90
C TYR A 437 -12.98 2.74 -2.72
N SER A 438 -12.10 2.67 -3.71
CA SER A 438 -11.79 3.81 -4.59
C SER A 438 -11.55 5.15 -3.84
N ASN A 439 -10.60 5.13 -2.87
CA ASN A 439 -10.34 6.29 -1.99
C ASN A 439 -8.83 6.59 -1.80
N PRO A 440 -8.03 6.73 -2.85
CA PRO A 440 -8.25 6.31 -4.24
C PRO A 440 -8.10 4.78 -4.41
N GLN A 441 -8.32 4.31 -5.63
CA GLN A 441 -7.83 3.00 -6.07
C GLN A 441 -6.29 3.00 -6.11
N ALA A 442 -5.66 1.82 -6.18
CA ALA A 442 -4.21 1.71 -6.32
C ALA A 442 -3.71 2.31 -7.65
N GLY A 443 -2.48 2.78 -7.69
CA GLY A 443 -1.80 3.34 -8.87
C GLY A 443 -1.47 4.83 -8.80
N VAL A 444 -1.93 5.56 -7.76
CA VAL A 444 -1.46 6.93 -7.49
C VAL A 444 -0.20 6.85 -6.63
N GLU A 445 0.89 7.51 -7.06
CA GLU A 445 2.18 7.50 -6.35
C GLU A 445 2.20 8.58 -5.25
N GLU A 446 1.27 8.47 -4.28
CA GLU A 446 1.09 9.40 -3.18
C GLU A 446 0.96 8.66 -1.82
N PRO A 447 2.07 8.26 -1.20
CA PRO A 447 2.07 7.42 0.01
C PRO A 447 1.28 8.01 1.18
N LEU A 448 1.39 9.32 1.41
CA LEU A 448 0.69 10.01 2.50
C LEU A 448 -0.83 9.99 2.34
N LEU A 449 -1.31 10.01 1.08
CA LEU A 449 -2.72 9.90 0.77
C LEU A 449 -3.28 8.53 1.20
N TYR A 450 -2.58 7.45 0.89
CA TYR A 450 -2.97 6.10 1.32
C TYR A 450 -2.90 5.94 2.84
N ARG A 451 -1.86 6.47 3.49
CA ARG A 451 -1.74 6.45 4.95
C ARG A 451 -2.95 7.09 5.62
N TYR A 452 -3.33 8.28 5.18
CA TYR A 452 -4.46 8.98 5.79
C TYR A 452 -5.80 8.32 5.46
N ASN A 453 -6.08 8.08 4.17
CA ASN A 453 -7.39 7.66 3.70
C ASN A 453 -7.76 6.24 4.11
N TYR A 454 -6.79 5.31 4.13
CA TYR A 454 -6.97 3.93 4.60
C TYR A 454 -6.60 3.73 6.08
N GLY A 455 -6.20 4.80 6.75
CA GLY A 455 -5.88 4.88 8.17
C GLY A 455 -6.91 5.71 8.96
N LEU A 456 -6.46 6.87 9.43
CA LEU A 456 -7.24 7.72 10.34
C LEU A 456 -8.57 8.20 9.77
N ALA A 457 -8.70 8.36 8.45
CA ALA A 457 -9.96 8.76 7.83
C ALA A 457 -11.05 7.69 8.04
N LEU A 458 -10.70 6.39 7.92
CA LEU A 458 -11.63 5.29 8.21
C LEU A 458 -12.05 5.28 9.69
N TRP A 459 -11.08 5.47 10.58
CA TRP A 459 -11.33 5.50 12.02
C TRP A 459 -12.23 6.67 12.42
N LYS A 460 -11.97 7.88 11.89
CA LYS A 460 -12.79 9.08 12.11
C LYS A 460 -14.22 8.94 11.59
N ALA A 461 -14.39 8.32 10.42
CA ALA A 461 -15.69 8.17 9.77
C ALA A 461 -16.48 6.93 10.23
N ASP A 462 -15.92 6.15 11.15
CA ASP A 462 -16.51 4.91 11.69
C ASP A 462 -16.80 3.85 10.61
N TYR A 463 -15.96 3.77 9.56
CA TYR A 463 -16.01 2.68 8.60
C TYR A 463 -15.49 1.38 9.23
N ASP A 464 -16.07 0.23 8.86
CA ASP A 464 -15.71 -1.07 9.41
C ASP A 464 -14.45 -1.67 8.76
N GLY A 465 -14.06 -1.15 7.60
CA GLY A 465 -12.87 -1.64 6.92
C GLY A 465 -12.56 -0.95 5.60
N ALA A 466 -11.68 -1.59 4.85
CA ALA A 466 -11.29 -1.21 3.51
C ALA A 466 -11.27 -2.42 2.58
N MET A 467 -11.59 -2.20 1.30
CA MET A 467 -11.45 -3.18 0.23
C MET A 467 -11.12 -2.42 -1.07
N THR A 468 -9.90 -1.86 -1.14
CA THR A 468 -9.51 -1.04 -2.30
C THR A 468 -9.23 -1.90 -3.55
N PHE A 469 -9.39 -1.33 -4.71
CA PHE A 469 -9.06 -1.91 -6.01
C PHE A 469 -7.75 -1.27 -6.51
N ALA A 470 -6.72 -2.03 -6.78
CA ALA A 470 -6.51 -3.44 -6.50
C ALA A 470 -5.06 -3.65 -6.04
N TYR A 471 -4.74 -4.82 -5.45
CA TYR A 471 -3.35 -5.19 -5.17
C TYR A 471 -2.51 -5.19 -6.44
N GLN A 472 -3.02 -5.88 -7.47
CA GLN A 472 -2.49 -5.88 -8.84
C GLN A 472 -3.66 -6.08 -9.81
N TYR A 473 -3.82 -5.18 -10.76
CA TYR A 473 -4.76 -5.32 -11.86
C TYR A 473 -4.25 -4.52 -13.06
N ALA A 474 -4.01 -5.20 -14.17
CA ALA A 474 -3.50 -4.59 -15.40
C ALA A 474 -4.56 -4.60 -16.50
N TYR A 475 -4.58 -3.54 -17.28
CA TYR A 475 -5.33 -3.44 -18.54
C TYR A 475 -4.50 -3.91 -19.74
N GLY A 476 -3.20 -4.03 -19.55
CA GLY A 476 -2.21 -4.63 -20.41
C GLY A 476 -1.28 -5.50 -19.59
N HIS A 477 0.01 -5.20 -19.57
CA HIS A 477 1.00 -5.89 -18.76
C HIS A 477 1.34 -5.08 -17.50
N ILE A 478 1.29 -5.70 -16.33
CA ILE A 478 1.43 -5.02 -15.02
C ILE A 478 2.72 -4.19 -14.84
N TRP A 479 3.78 -4.47 -15.59
CA TRP A 479 5.01 -3.68 -15.60
C TRP A 479 5.01 -2.55 -16.64
N ASN A 480 3.88 -2.26 -17.29
CA ASN A 480 3.80 -1.25 -18.34
C ASN A 480 2.51 -0.44 -18.26
N ASP A 481 2.53 0.68 -17.58
CA ASP A 481 1.36 1.57 -17.41
C ASP A 481 0.94 2.32 -18.71
N PHE A 482 1.54 2.00 -19.87
CA PHE A 482 1.35 2.72 -21.13
C PHE A 482 0.71 1.89 -22.25
N ASP A 483 0.49 0.60 -22.06
CA ASP A 483 0.02 -0.31 -23.10
C ASP A 483 -1.51 -0.39 -23.23
N SER A 484 -2.25 0.25 -22.32
CA SER A 484 -3.66 0.55 -22.50
C SER A 484 -3.84 1.95 -23.10
N ALA A 485 -4.73 2.08 -24.08
CA ALA A 485 -5.03 3.38 -24.69
C ALA A 485 -5.77 4.37 -23.76
N ARG A 486 -6.39 3.88 -22.70
CA ARG A 486 -7.29 4.67 -21.86
C ARG A 486 -7.01 4.58 -20.37
N PHE A 487 -6.67 3.40 -19.86
CA PHE A 487 -6.60 3.14 -18.43
C PHE A 487 -5.17 2.95 -17.96
N ARG A 488 -4.91 3.40 -16.75
CA ARG A 488 -3.72 3.09 -15.97
C ARG A 488 -3.91 1.76 -15.25
N ASP A 489 -2.81 1.09 -14.95
CA ASP A 489 -2.83 -0.11 -14.12
C ASP A 489 -3.04 0.25 -12.64
N HIS A 490 -3.65 -0.66 -11.90
CA HIS A 490 -3.80 -0.56 -10.45
C HIS A 490 -2.79 -1.48 -9.78
N CYS A 491 -1.78 -0.89 -9.12
CA CYS A 491 -0.68 -1.66 -8.56
C CYS A 491 -0.18 -1.08 -7.24
N PHE A 492 -0.06 -1.95 -6.22
CA PHE A 492 0.66 -1.67 -4.98
C PHE A 492 2.00 -2.38 -4.93
N ALA A 493 2.11 -3.54 -5.58
CA ALA A 493 3.35 -4.31 -5.63
C ALA A 493 3.47 -5.01 -6.98
N TYR A 494 4.63 -4.88 -7.60
CA TYR A 494 4.92 -5.46 -8.93
C TYR A 494 5.38 -6.91 -8.77
N PRO A 495 4.79 -7.87 -9.51
CA PRO A 495 5.17 -9.27 -9.39
C PRO A 495 6.56 -9.54 -9.96
N THR A 496 7.32 -10.39 -9.28
CA THR A 496 8.56 -10.99 -9.79
C THR A 496 8.39 -12.50 -9.88
N VAL A 497 9.36 -13.23 -10.42
CA VAL A 497 9.25 -14.69 -10.63
C VAL A 497 8.88 -15.43 -9.34
N ASN A 498 9.41 -15.00 -8.20
CA ASN A 498 9.23 -15.68 -6.91
C ASN A 498 8.92 -14.75 -5.74
N GLY A 499 8.61 -13.48 -6.03
CA GLY A 499 8.39 -12.46 -5.01
C GLY A 499 7.65 -11.24 -5.54
N VAL A 500 7.88 -10.11 -4.90
CA VAL A 500 7.28 -8.83 -5.25
C VAL A 500 8.28 -7.69 -5.11
N VAL A 501 8.12 -6.67 -5.93
CA VAL A 501 8.72 -5.34 -5.74
C VAL A 501 7.64 -4.45 -5.15
N GLY A 502 7.83 -4.01 -3.91
CA GLY A 502 6.93 -3.10 -3.24
C GLY A 502 7.05 -1.67 -3.75
N THR A 503 6.11 -0.83 -3.34
CA THR A 503 6.05 0.59 -3.72
C THR A 503 5.93 1.48 -2.49
N MET A 504 6.33 2.75 -2.62
CA MET A 504 6.21 3.73 -1.53
C MET A 504 4.75 3.93 -1.10
N GLN A 505 3.79 3.91 -2.02
CA GLN A 505 2.36 4.03 -1.69
C GLN A 505 1.83 2.82 -0.94
N TRP A 506 2.38 1.63 -1.17
CA TRP A 506 2.04 0.44 -0.41
C TRP A 506 2.55 0.51 1.04
N GLU A 507 3.76 1.03 1.24
CA GLU A 507 4.27 1.36 2.57
C GLU A 507 3.37 2.40 3.27
N GLY A 508 2.90 3.42 2.55
CA GLY A 508 1.94 4.39 3.08
C GLY A 508 0.63 3.74 3.53
N PHE A 509 0.11 2.79 2.77
CA PHE A 509 -1.08 2.02 3.18
C PHE A 509 -0.85 1.26 4.49
N ARG A 510 0.31 0.57 4.65
CA ARG A 510 0.68 -0.13 5.88
C ARG A 510 0.73 0.81 7.07
N GLU A 511 1.38 1.97 6.93
CA GLU A 511 1.43 2.99 7.98
C GLU A 511 0.03 3.46 8.41
N GLY A 512 -0.92 3.55 7.46
CA GLY A 512 -2.31 3.85 7.75
C GLY A 512 -3.00 2.77 8.59
N VAL A 513 -2.74 1.49 8.29
CA VAL A 513 -3.23 0.37 9.10
C VAL A 513 -2.68 0.44 10.52
N ASP A 514 -1.38 0.75 10.66
CA ASP A 514 -0.73 0.85 11.97
C ASP A 514 -1.21 2.07 12.75
N ASP A 515 -1.47 3.23 12.12
CA ASP A 515 -2.11 4.38 12.76
C ASP A 515 -3.46 3.99 13.42
N VAL A 516 -4.29 3.19 12.75
CA VAL A 516 -5.55 2.67 13.33
C VAL A 516 -5.28 1.71 14.50
N ARG A 517 -4.23 0.90 14.45
CA ARG A 517 -3.84 0.02 15.56
C ARG A 517 -3.36 0.81 16.77
N TYR A 518 -2.65 1.93 16.58
CA TYR A 518 -2.30 2.85 17.67
C TYR A 518 -3.55 3.44 18.33
N MET A 519 -4.55 3.87 17.54
CA MET A 519 -5.83 4.35 18.11
C MET A 519 -6.53 3.25 18.90
N ALA A 520 -6.64 2.04 18.36
CA ALA A 520 -7.25 0.91 19.06
C ALA A 520 -6.49 0.52 20.35
N THR A 521 -5.16 0.64 20.36
CA THR A 521 -4.33 0.41 21.56
C THR A 521 -4.61 1.46 22.62
N LEU A 522 -4.71 2.73 22.23
CA LEU A 522 -5.04 3.83 23.14
C LEU A 522 -6.46 3.66 23.72
N GLU A 523 -7.46 3.34 22.89
CA GLU A 523 -8.84 3.08 23.34
C GLU A 523 -8.88 1.95 24.41
N LYS A 524 -8.10 0.89 24.19
CA LYS A 524 -7.95 -0.20 25.18
C LYS A 524 -7.27 0.27 26.48
N ALA A 525 -6.20 1.06 26.36
CA ALA A 525 -5.48 1.59 27.52
C ALA A 525 -6.37 2.51 28.37
N ILE A 526 -7.14 3.39 27.73
CA ILE A 526 -8.13 4.26 28.37
C ILE A 526 -9.17 3.41 29.12
N LYS A 527 -9.75 2.40 28.45
CA LYS A 527 -10.74 1.51 29.08
C LYS A 527 -10.19 0.78 30.31
N LYS A 528 -8.93 0.33 30.24
CA LYS A 528 -8.26 -0.36 31.36
C LYS A 528 -7.96 0.57 32.54
N ALA A 529 -7.54 1.82 32.25
CA ALA A 529 -7.20 2.81 33.27
C ALA A 529 -8.42 3.46 33.97
N GLY A 530 -9.63 3.24 33.43
CA GLY A 530 -10.89 3.69 34.06
C GLY A 530 -11.03 5.22 34.10
N THR A 531 -11.18 5.79 35.30
CA THR A 531 -11.49 7.21 35.54
C THR A 531 -10.29 8.06 35.94
N THR A 532 -9.08 7.62 35.69
CA THR A 532 -7.86 8.42 36.00
C THR A 532 -7.84 9.71 35.19
N ASP A 533 -7.15 10.73 35.67
CA ASP A 533 -7.02 12.02 35.00
C ASP A 533 -6.43 11.86 33.58
N THR A 534 -5.36 11.07 33.47
CA THR A 534 -4.73 10.74 32.19
C THR A 534 -5.72 10.04 31.22
N ALA A 535 -6.56 9.13 31.73
CA ALA A 535 -7.56 8.47 30.90
C ALA A 535 -8.64 9.44 30.40
N ARG A 536 -9.07 10.39 31.26
CA ARG A 536 -10.00 11.44 30.86
C ARG A 536 -9.41 12.37 29.80
N GLU A 537 -8.17 12.83 29.99
CA GLU A 537 -7.45 13.67 29.03
C GLU A 537 -7.29 12.96 27.68
N ALA A 538 -6.85 11.71 27.70
CA ALA A 538 -6.68 10.91 26.48
C ALA A 538 -8.01 10.69 25.75
N LYS A 539 -9.09 10.42 26.47
CA LYS A 539 -10.44 10.27 25.90
C LYS A 539 -10.93 11.57 25.25
N GLN A 540 -10.78 12.70 25.92
CA GLN A 540 -11.14 14.02 25.36
C GLN A 540 -10.34 14.32 24.09
N TRP A 541 -9.05 14.00 24.09
CA TRP A 541 -8.21 14.16 22.89
C TRP A 541 -8.70 13.28 21.72
N LEU A 542 -9.05 12.00 21.96
CA LEU A 542 -9.61 11.12 20.93
C LEU A 542 -10.95 11.63 20.40
N GLU A 543 -11.83 12.10 21.28
CA GLU A 543 -13.14 12.66 20.90
C GLU A 543 -12.97 13.91 20.05
N LYS A 544 -12.06 14.81 20.42
CA LYS A 544 -11.71 15.97 19.61
C LYS A 544 -11.18 15.55 18.24
N LEU A 545 -10.25 14.59 18.19
CA LEU A 545 -9.67 14.10 16.94
C LEU A 545 -10.73 13.45 16.03
N LYS A 546 -11.69 12.70 16.57
CA LYS A 546 -12.84 12.13 15.83
C LYS A 546 -13.80 13.21 15.34
N GLY A 547 -14.00 14.28 16.12
CA GLY A 547 -14.89 15.39 15.78
C GLY A 547 -14.36 16.29 14.67
N GLU A 548 -13.06 16.25 14.38
CA GLU A 548 -12.49 16.91 13.20
C GLU A 548 -13.05 16.21 11.95
N ASN A 549 -13.89 16.94 11.22
CA ASN A 549 -14.65 16.38 10.10
C ASN A 549 -13.72 15.89 8.96
N PRO A 550 -13.69 14.58 8.65
CA PRO A 550 -12.96 14.08 7.49
C PRO A 550 -13.50 14.64 6.15
N ARG A 551 -14.71 15.22 6.18
CA ARG A 551 -15.43 15.74 5.03
C ARG A 551 -14.93 17.08 4.49
N GLN A 552 -14.17 17.86 5.24
CA GLN A 552 -13.62 19.13 4.71
C GLN A 552 -12.65 18.92 3.54
N GLU A 553 -12.26 17.69 3.33
CA GLU A 553 -11.44 17.26 2.21
C GLU A 553 -12.34 16.69 1.11
N LYS A 554 -13.06 17.56 0.40
CA LYS A 554 -14.04 17.21 -0.65
C LYS A 554 -13.46 16.41 -1.82
N SER A 555 -12.17 16.23 -1.88
CA SER A 555 -11.49 15.48 -2.92
C SER A 555 -10.21 14.89 -2.35
N TRP A 556 -9.99 13.58 -2.54
CA TRP A 556 -8.70 12.95 -2.29
C TRP A 556 -7.54 13.68 -3.03
N LYS A 557 -7.84 14.38 -4.13
CA LYS A 557 -6.90 15.22 -4.90
C LYS A 557 -6.49 16.51 -4.17
N ALA A 558 -7.19 16.91 -3.11
CA ALA A 558 -7.02 18.21 -2.45
C ALA A 558 -6.30 18.12 -1.09
N GLN A 559 -5.86 16.93 -0.65
CA GLN A 559 -5.24 16.78 0.66
C GLN A 559 -3.82 17.32 0.66
N LYS A 560 -3.67 18.52 1.20
CA LYS A 560 -2.39 19.19 1.49
C LYS A 560 -1.98 19.02 2.96
N ARG A 561 -2.20 17.84 3.55
CA ARG A 561 -1.70 17.60 4.91
C ARG A 561 -0.19 17.49 4.89
N PRO A 562 0.52 18.20 5.74
CA PRO A 562 1.93 17.94 5.93
C PRO A 562 2.12 16.57 6.60
N PRO A 563 3.16 15.81 6.25
CA PRO A 563 3.45 14.50 6.85
C PRO A 563 3.54 14.54 8.37
N GLU A 564 4.03 15.64 8.92
CA GLU A 564 4.22 15.89 10.34
C GLU A 564 2.91 15.81 11.14
N ASP A 565 1.76 16.08 10.53
CA ASP A 565 0.46 16.01 11.23
C ASP A 565 0.15 14.57 11.68
N LEU A 566 0.38 13.57 10.83
CA LEU A 566 0.15 12.17 11.17
C LEU A 566 1.17 11.65 12.16
N GLU A 567 2.44 12.05 12.03
CA GLU A 567 3.49 11.73 13.00
C GLU A 567 3.20 12.33 14.38
N ASN A 568 2.72 13.57 14.45
CA ASN A 568 2.32 14.22 15.69
C ASN A 568 1.13 13.51 16.35
N ILE A 569 0.14 13.07 15.57
CA ILE A 569 -1.00 12.30 16.08
C ILE A 569 -0.52 10.97 16.65
N ARG A 570 0.32 10.20 15.92
CA ARG A 570 0.90 8.94 16.39
C ARG A 570 1.73 9.14 17.65
N SER A 571 2.62 10.12 17.67
CA SER A 571 3.47 10.44 18.83
C SER A 571 2.65 10.81 20.07
N LYS A 572 1.56 11.56 19.90
CA LYS A 572 0.64 11.90 21.00
C LYS A 572 -0.07 10.67 21.53
N ALA A 573 -0.55 9.76 20.65
CA ALA A 573 -1.14 8.49 21.05
C ALA A 573 -0.14 7.63 21.84
N VAL A 574 1.09 7.47 21.35
CA VAL A 574 2.18 6.77 22.05
C VAL A 574 2.43 7.35 23.42
N SER A 575 2.49 8.68 23.55
CA SER A 575 2.66 9.36 24.84
C SER A 575 1.57 9.00 25.84
N PHE A 576 0.30 9.01 25.41
CA PHE A 576 -0.82 8.61 26.27
C PHE A 576 -0.76 7.12 26.63
N ILE A 577 -0.49 6.24 25.66
CA ILE A 577 -0.39 4.80 25.91
C ILE A 577 0.68 4.53 26.97
N ASN A 578 1.88 5.10 26.83
CA ASN A 578 2.95 4.93 27.81
C ASN A 578 2.56 5.41 29.22
N LYS A 579 1.88 6.56 29.35
CA LYS A 579 1.40 7.06 30.64
C LYS A 579 0.30 6.19 31.27
N LEU A 580 -0.50 5.48 30.44
CA LEU A 580 -1.61 4.66 30.92
C LEU A 580 -1.20 3.21 31.19
N THR A 581 -0.08 2.74 30.66
CA THR A 581 0.37 1.33 30.76
C THR A 581 1.66 1.16 31.54
N GLY A 582 2.46 2.22 31.75
CA GLY A 582 3.66 2.25 32.60
C GLY A 582 3.28 2.55 34.03
#